data_7fa0a54d413c85804aff3cb09287dcaf
#
_entry.id   7fa0a54d413c85804aff3cb09287dcaf
#
_cell.length_a   1.000
_cell.length_b   1.000
_cell.length_c   1.000
_cell.angle_alpha   90.00
_cell.angle_beta   90.00
_cell.angle_gamma   90.00
#
_symmetry.space_group_name_H-M   'P 1'
#
loop_
_entity.id
_entity.type
_entity.pdbx_description
1 polymer ?
#
loop_
_entity_poly.entity_id
_entity_poly.type
_entity_poly.pdbx_seq_one_letter_code
_entity_poly.pdbx_strand_id
1 'polypeptide(L)'
;MERYFGFFADLIQEFPADVEEQDFYYGNTVELYDQICHGNGEFSQFQQAIALHGGPVLDLCCGSGRLTIPTAKLGMAVTGVDLSQDMLDKLSENLRRRNKRLIPRVHLYCQDMTQLNLPEQYGTVMIGATSIRLLQGPFETFFDHIYDQLKEGGCLCFDIENLPRQENETIVTGDLVPITMADEDGDLSVILMQRRFDYLRGVAEVNMARMRPGKERKILLTATHYRLFGVDDIRQAAQASRFGQVETTGFEDRNECFCKLVK
;
A
#
# COMPACT_ATOMS: atom_id res chain seq x y z
N MET A 1 0.43 -15.55 -17.83
CA MET A 1 -0.70 -15.56 -16.89
C MET A 1 -1.71 -14.56 -17.39
N GLU A 2 -2.98 -14.90 -17.38
CA GLU A 2 -4.02 -13.95 -17.76
C GLU A 2 -4.08 -12.83 -16.72
N ARG A 3 -3.99 -11.59 -17.14
CA ARG A 3 -4.04 -10.41 -16.26
C ARG A 3 -5.37 -10.29 -15.54
N TYR A 4 -6.44 -10.74 -16.20
CA TYR A 4 -7.81 -10.71 -15.69
C TYR A 4 -8.40 -12.11 -15.59
N PHE A 5 -9.28 -12.32 -14.63
CA PHE A 5 -9.94 -13.62 -14.38
C PHE A 5 -11.44 -13.42 -14.08
N GLY A 6 -12.20 -14.53 -14.22
CA GLY A 6 -13.64 -14.55 -13.93
C GLY A 6 -14.41 -13.48 -14.69
N PHE A 7 -15.29 -12.77 -14.00
CA PHE A 7 -16.12 -11.72 -14.58
C PHE A 7 -15.34 -10.68 -15.40
N PHE A 8 -14.11 -10.33 -14.99
CA PHE A 8 -13.32 -9.32 -15.68
C PHE A 8 -12.73 -9.80 -17.01
N ALA A 9 -12.40 -11.09 -17.11
CA ALA A 9 -11.98 -11.71 -18.36
C ALA A 9 -13.16 -11.75 -19.35
N ASP A 10 -14.35 -12.16 -18.87
CA ASP A 10 -15.57 -12.18 -19.67
C ASP A 10 -15.95 -10.77 -20.17
N LEU A 11 -15.80 -9.75 -19.31
CA LEU A 11 -16.09 -8.35 -19.66
C LEU A 11 -15.21 -7.85 -20.82
N ILE A 12 -13.91 -8.16 -20.81
CA ILE A 12 -13.00 -7.80 -21.90
C ILE A 12 -13.37 -8.53 -23.19
N GLN A 13 -13.71 -9.81 -23.09
CA GLN A 13 -14.05 -10.63 -24.25
C GLN A 13 -15.36 -10.16 -24.90
N GLU A 14 -16.39 -9.89 -24.12
CA GLU A 14 -17.74 -9.54 -24.61
C GLU A 14 -17.87 -8.06 -25.00
N PHE A 15 -17.15 -7.15 -24.33
CA PHE A 15 -17.27 -5.71 -24.46
C PHE A 15 -15.92 -4.99 -24.66
N PRO A 16 -15.06 -5.44 -25.59
CA PRO A 16 -13.69 -4.89 -25.72
C PRO A 16 -13.65 -3.40 -26.09
N ALA A 17 -14.69 -2.87 -26.74
CA ALA A 17 -14.77 -1.46 -27.11
C ALA A 17 -15.14 -0.54 -25.94
N ASP A 18 -15.75 -1.10 -24.88
CA ASP A 18 -16.26 -0.35 -23.74
C ASP A 18 -15.32 -0.36 -22.55
N VAL A 19 -14.19 -1.07 -22.68
CA VAL A 19 -13.19 -1.24 -21.61
C VAL A 19 -11.95 -0.39 -21.91
N GLU A 20 -11.38 0.18 -20.84
CA GLU A 20 -10.06 0.81 -20.84
C GLU A 20 -9.20 0.20 -19.75
N GLU A 21 -8.08 -0.42 -20.13
CA GLU A 21 -7.15 -1.04 -19.19
C GLU A 21 -6.08 -0.05 -18.74
N GLN A 22 -5.85 0.02 -17.43
CA GLN A 22 -4.77 0.80 -16.82
C GLN A 22 -4.07 0.02 -15.71
N ASP A 23 -2.84 0.38 -15.41
CA ASP A 23 -2.14 -0.15 -14.24
C ASP A 23 -2.66 0.48 -12.96
N PHE A 24 -2.73 -0.31 -11.86
CA PHE A 24 -3.49 0.05 -10.65
C PHE A 24 -3.05 1.35 -9.98
N TYR A 25 -1.77 1.70 -10.05
CA TYR A 25 -1.23 2.88 -9.36
C TYR A 25 -0.90 4.04 -10.31
N TYR A 26 -1.47 4.06 -11.55
CA TYR A 26 -1.12 5.04 -12.57
C TYR A 26 -2.38 5.64 -13.23
N GLY A 27 -2.26 6.89 -13.71
CA GLY A 27 -3.32 7.55 -14.46
C GLY A 27 -4.62 7.71 -13.66
N ASN A 28 -5.74 7.38 -14.29
CA ASN A 28 -7.07 7.51 -13.69
C ASN A 28 -7.34 6.56 -12.53
N THR A 29 -6.51 5.54 -12.33
CA THR A 29 -6.63 4.61 -11.20
C THR A 29 -6.13 5.19 -9.88
N VAL A 30 -5.35 6.26 -9.90
CA VAL A 30 -4.94 7.00 -8.69
C VAL A 30 -6.16 7.54 -7.94
N GLU A 31 -7.17 8.07 -8.67
CA GLU A 31 -8.43 8.49 -8.05
C GLU A 31 -9.22 7.31 -7.48
N LEU A 32 -9.21 6.17 -8.19
CA LEU A 32 -9.83 4.94 -7.70
C LEU A 32 -9.18 4.49 -6.40
N TYR A 33 -7.84 4.50 -6.32
CA TYR A 33 -7.11 4.18 -5.09
C TYR A 33 -7.54 5.10 -3.93
N ASP A 34 -7.57 6.41 -4.14
CA ASP A 34 -7.98 7.38 -3.12
C ASP A 34 -9.44 7.14 -2.66
N GLN A 35 -10.32 6.71 -3.55
CA GLN A 35 -11.71 6.40 -3.21
C GLN A 35 -11.83 5.15 -2.33
N ILE A 36 -11.04 4.09 -2.54
CA ILE A 36 -11.14 2.83 -1.79
C ILE A 36 -10.27 2.81 -0.53
N CYS A 37 -9.20 3.59 -0.47
CA CYS A 37 -8.23 3.60 0.63
C CYS A 37 -8.39 4.81 1.56
N HIS A 38 -9.62 5.13 1.99
CA HIS A 38 -9.91 6.31 2.84
C HIS A 38 -9.56 6.14 4.33
N GLY A 39 -9.38 4.94 4.82
CA GLY A 39 -9.21 4.67 6.25
C GLY A 39 -7.81 5.04 6.76
N ASN A 40 -7.74 5.62 7.97
CA ASN A 40 -6.49 5.84 8.72
C ASN A 40 -6.53 5.07 10.05
N GLY A 41 -7.25 3.96 10.12
CA GLY A 41 -7.45 3.22 11.36
C GLY A 41 -6.14 2.70 11.97
N GLU A 42 -5.13 2.44 11.16
CA GLU A 42 -3.81 2.02 11.58
C GLU A 42 -2.89 3.20 11.96
N PHE A 43 -3.24 4.47 11.65
CA PHE A 43 -2.38 5.63 11.89
C PHE A 43 -1.99 5.80 13.35
N SER A 44 -2.85 5.41 14.30
CA SER A 44 -2.56 5.48 15.73
C SER A 44 -1.33 4.65 16.11
N GLN A 45 -1.11 3.51 15.49
CA GLN A 45 0.06 2.65 15.73
C GLN A 45 1.33 3.29 15.16
N PHE A 46 1.26 3.85 13.94
CA PHE A 46 2.37 4.61 13.37
C PHE A 46 2.70 5.85 14.22
N GLN A 47 1.69 6.57 14.71
CA GLN A 47 1.88 7.73 15.59
C GLN A 47 2.60 7.35 16.88
N GLN A 48 2.28 6.21 17.49
CA GLN A 48 2.96 5.71 18.67
C GLN A 48 4.42 5.35 18.38
N ALA A 49 4.70 4.70 17.24
CA ALA A 49 6.06 4.39 16.81
C ALA A 49 6.88 5.68 16.60
N ILE A 50 6.31 6.68 15.91
CA ILE A 50 6.94 7.99 15.69
C ILE A 50 7.21 8.71 17.02
N ALA A 51 6.28 8.66 17.97
CA ALA A 51 6.46 9.29 19.29
C ALA A 51 7.59 8.65 20.08
N LEU A 52 7.82 7.34 19.92
CA LEU A 52 8.86 6.58 20.63
C LEU A 52 10.22 6.70 19.97
N HIS A 53 10.31 6.61 18.65
CA HIS A 53 11.56 6.50 17.89
C HIS A 53 11.97 7.81 17.19
N GLY A 54 11.05 8.77 17.11
CA GLY A 54 11.30 10.11 16.55
C GLY A 54 11.38 10.13 15.01
N GLY A 55 11.82 11.30 14.52
CA GLY A 55 12.03 11.56 13.10
C GLY A 55 13.51 11.81 12.76
N PRO A 56 13.80 12.18 11.49
CA PRO A 56 12.83 12.29 10.38
C PRO A 56 12.15 10.97 10.08
N VAL A 57 11.00 11.02 9.40
CA VAL A 57 10.20 9.84 9.06
C VAL A 57 10.35 9.54 7.58
N LEU A 58 10.57 8.26 7.25
CA LEU A 58 10.52 7.75 5.88
C LEU A 58 9.20 6.99 5.67
N ASP A 59 8.40 7.43 4.71
CA ASP A 59 7.13 6.81 4.32
C ASP A 59 7.33 6.11 2.97
N LEU A 60 7.45 4.78 2.98
CA LEU A 60 7.64 3.96 1.80
C LEU A 60 6.29 3.52 1.23
N CYS A 61 6.16 3.52 -0.10
CA CYS A 61 4.90 3.36 -0.81
C CYS A 61 3.88 4.41 -0.34
N CYS A 62 4.34 5.68 -0.27
CA CYS A 62 3.58 6.76 0.35
C CYS A 62 2.29 7.15 -0.41
N GLY A 63 2.16 6.72 -1.67
CA GLY A 63 0.99 6.95 -2.51
C GLY A 63 0.59 8.42 -2.59
N SER A 64 -0.69 8.67 -2.49
CA SER A 64 -1.29 10.03 -2.46
C SER A 64 -1.16 10.78 -1.13
N GLY A 65 -0.44 10.20 -0.15
CA GLY A 65 -0.07 10.85 1.11
C GLY A 65 -0.96 10.54 2.31
N ARG A 66 -1.61 9.39 2.30
CA ARG A 66 -2.52 8.95 3.36
C ARG A 66 -1.87 8.92 4.75
N LEU A 67 -0.60 8.50 4.85
CA LEU A 67 0.20 8.55 6.08
C LEU A 67 1.16 9.75 6.11
N THR A 68 1.71 10.16 4.98
CA THR A 68 2.65 11.31 4.86
C THR A 68 2.04 12.59 5.43
N ILE A 69 0.81 12.93 5.01
CA ILE A 69 0.17 14.20 5.41
C ILE A 69 -0.12 14.25 6.92
N PRO A 70 -0.77 13.25 7.55
CA PRO A 70 -0.98 13.28 9.00
C PRO A 70 0.33 13.23 9.78
N THR A 71 1.36 12.53 9.32
CA THR A 71 2.70 12.54 9.95
C THR A 71 3.35 13.93 9.91
N ALA A 72 3.28 14.62 8.78
CA ALA A 72 3.76 16.00 8.68
C ALA A 72 2.96 16.98 9.58
N LYS A 73 1.67 16.72 9.83
CA LYS A 73 0.84 17.48 10.79
C LYS A 73 1.29 17.30 12.23
N LEU A 74 1.93 16.18 12.59
CA LEU A 74 2.58 16.00 13.90
C LEU A 74 3.86 16.85 14.06
N GLY A 75 4.26 17.59 13.03
CA GLY A 75 5.47 18.41 13.03
C GLY A 75 6.73 17.72 12.54
N MET A 76 6.62 16.47 12.07
CA MET A 76 7.76 15.71 11.58
C MET A 76 8.20 16.15 10.18
N ALA A 77 9.50 16.07 9.91
CA ALA A 77 10.02 16.04 8.55
C ALA A 77 9.75 14.64 7.97
N VAL A 78 9.18 14.58 6.77
CA VAL A 78 8.77 13.33 6.14
C VAL A 78 9.39 13.22 4.74
N THR A 79 10.07 12.12 4.50
CA THR A 79 10.49 11.72 3.16
C THR A 79 9.50 10.68 2.66
N GLY A 80 8.76 10.99 1.60
CA GLY A 80 7.85 10.06 0.93
C GLY A 80 8.52 9.44 -0.29
N VAL A 81 8.44 8.13 -0.39
CA VAL A 81 8.96 7.36 -1.54
C VAL A 81 7.83 6.54 -2.14
N ASP A 82 7.65 6.63 -3.44
CA ASP A 82 6.74 5.78 -4.20
C ASP A 82 7.34 5.45 -5.57
N LEU A 83 6.96 4.31 -6.13
CA LEU A 83 7.39 3.92 -7.47
C LEU A 83 6.58 4.65 -8.57
N SER A 84 5.36 5.07 -8.24
CA SER A 84 4.45 5.77 -9.15
C SER A 84 4.62 7.28 -9.05
N GLN A 85 5.08 7.92 -10.14
CA GLN A 85 5.12 9.38 -10.23
C GLN A 85 3.71 9.99 -10.15
N ASP A 86 2.68 9.33 -10.69
CA ASP A 86 1.30 9.83 -10.66
C ASP A 86 0.77 9.88 -9.22
N MET A 87 1.14 8.92 -8.37
CA MET A 87 0.84 8.95 -6.93
C MET A 87 1.53 10.12 -6.25
N LEU A 88 2.81 10.37 -6.52
CA LEU A 88 3.56 11.51 -5.95
C LEU A 88 3.01 12.86 -6.43
N ASP A 89 2.58 12.94 -7.68
CA ASP A 89 1.93 14.14 -8.22
C ASP A 89 0.60 14.41 -7.52
N LYS A 90 -0.18 13.37 -7.25
CA LYS A 90 -1.41 13.45 -6.45
C LYS A 90 -1.15 13.90 -5.02
N LEU A 91 -0.13 13.36 -4.36
CA LEU A 91 0.31 13.82 -3.04
C LEU A 91 0.71 15.29 -3.06
N SER A 92 1.48 15.71 -4.06
CA SER A 92 1.87 17.11 -4.25
C SER A 92 0.66 18.02 -4.47
N GLU A 93 -0.35 17.57 -5.20
CA GLU A 93 -1.63 18.27 -5.38
C GLU A 93 -2.36 18.40 -4.04
N ASN A 94 -2.50 17.32 -3.27
CA ASN A 94 -3.15 17.29 -1.96
C ASN A 94 -2.47 18.26 -0.97
N LEU A 95 -1.13 18.33 -0.99
CA LEU A 95 -0.38 19.32 -0.20
C LEU A 95 -0.69 20.76 -0.64
N ARG A 96 -0.67 21.04 -1.94
CA ARG A 96 -0.93 22.40 -2.47
C ARG A 96 -2.36 22.86 -2.21
N ARG A 97 -3.34 21.99 -2.34
CA ARG A 97 -4.77 22.33 -2.20
C ARG A 97 -5.17 22.56 -0.74
N ARG A 98 -4.75 21.68 0.17
CA ARG A 98 -5.31 21.64 1.53
C ARG A 98 -4.30 21.78 2.65
N ASN A 99 -3.00 21.64 2.35
CA ASN A 99 -1.96 21.51 3.37
C ASN A 99 -0.68 22.30 3.04
N LYS A 100 -0.78 23.46 2.42
CA LYS A 100 0.37 24.28 1.94
C LYS A 100 1.46 24.49 3.00
N ARG A 101 1.08 24.61 4.27
CA ARG A 101 2.02 24.82 5.39
C ARG A 101 2.92 23.62 5.67
N LEU A 102 2.56 22.44 5.15
CA LEU A 102 3.32 21.21 5.31
C LEU A 102 4.36 21.00 4.21
N ILE A 103 4.26 21.70 3.07
CA ILE A 103 5.16 21.56 1.92
C ILE A 103 6.64 21.59 2.33
N PRO A 104 7.12 22.52 3.20
CA PRO A 104 8.53 22.54 3.60
C PRO A 104 9.00 21.34 4.44
N ARG A 105 8.08 20.50 4.91
CA ARG A 105 8.36 19.33 5.74
C ARG A 105 8.33 18.02 4.97
N VAL A 106 7.89 18.04 3.69
CA VAL A 106 7.67 16.84 2.89
C VAL A 106 8.60 16.86 1.68
N HIS A 107 9.44 15.83 1.57
CA HIS A 107 10.33 15.58 0.44
C HIS A 107 9.90 14.30 -0.27
N LEU A 108 9.78 14.33 -1.60
CA LEU A 108 9.24 13.22 -2.38
C LEU A 108 10.29 12.69 -3.36
N TYR A 109 10.41 11.36 -3.44
CA TYR A 109 11.32 10.66 -4.34
C TYR A 109 10.58 9.54 -5.08
N CYS A 110 10.69 9.54 -6.41
CA CYS A 110 10.20 8.44 -7.24
C CYS A 110 11.29 7.36 -7.31
N GLN A 111 11.21 6.36 -6.42
CA GLN A 111 12.21 5.28 -6.30
C GLN A 111 11.54 3.96 -5.92
N ASP A 112 12.20 2.87 -6.25
CA ASP A 112 11.87 1.54 -5.74
C ASP A 112 12.33 1.43 -4.27
N MET A 113 11.42 0.98 -3.38
CA MET A 113 11.73 0.80 -1.95
C MET A 113 12.87 -0.21 -1.68
N THR A 114 13.19 -1.05 -2.67
CA THR A 114 14.30 -2.02 -2.58
C THR A 114 15.65 -1.44 -3.01
N GLN A 115 15.67 -0.23 -3.59
CA GLN A 115 16.86 0.42 -4.15
C GLN A 115 16.95 1.89 -3.74
N LEU A 116 16.79 2.15 -2.44
CA LEU A 116 16.78 3.50 -1.90
C LEU A 116 18.16 4.18 -2.00
N ASN A 117 18.13 5.42 -2.48
CA ASN A 117 19.27 6.33 -2.45
C ASN A 117 18.82 7.66 -1.85
N LEU A 118 18.85 7.76 -0.54
CA LEU A 118 18.29 8.87 0.24
C LEU A 118 19.42 9.59 1.01
N PRO A 119 19.28 10.92 1.25
CA PRO A 119 20.34 11.75 1.77
C PRO A 119 20.59 11.63 3.27
N GLU A 120 19.70 10.97 4.03
CA GLU A 120 19.74 10.94 5.49
C GLU A 120 19.27 9.61 6.08
N GLN A 121 19.49 9.43 7.37
CA GLN A 121 18.95 8.31 8.15
C GLN A 121 17.71 8.76 8.93
N TYR A 122 16.81 7.81 9.19
CA TYR A 122 15.47 8.04 9.73
C TYR A 122 15.32 7.48 11.15
N GLY A 123 14.54 8.18 11.98
CA GLY A 123 14.10 7.66 13.27
C GLY A 123 13.02 6.61 13.13
N THR A 124 12.10 6.83 12.17
CA THR A 124 11.02 5.89 11.88
C THR A 124 10.90 5.69 10.36
N VAL A 125 10.88 4.43 9.93
CA VAL A 125 10.49 4.03 8.58
C VAL A 125 9.13 3.36 8.67
N MET A 126 8.16 3.80 7.87
CA MET A 126 6.81 3.25 7.87
C MET A 126 6.38 2.79 6.48
N ILE A 127 5.57 1.71 6.43
CA ILE A 127 4.94 1.18 5.23
C ILE A 127 3.49 0.87 5.59
N GLY A 128 2.55 1.66 5.07
CA GLY A 128 1.13 1.51 5.37
C GLY A 128 0.33 0.78 4.30
N ALA A 129 -0.96 0.60 4.57
CA ALA A 129 -1.92 -0.03 3.65
C ALA A 129 -1.48 -1.42 3.17
N THR A 130 -0.85 -2.19 4.05
CA THR A 130 -0.31 -3.52 3.74
C THR A 130 0.66 -3.54 2.54
N SER A 131 1.22 -2.38 2.13
CA SER A 131 2.04 -2.25 0.93
C SER A 131 3.34 -3.06 0.96
N ILE A 132 3.79 -3.50 2.13
CA ILE A 132 4.90 -4.47 2.28
C ILE A 132 4.67 -5.75 1.45
N ARG A 133 3.42 -6.08 1.11
CA ARG A 133 3.06 -7.22 0.25
C ARG A 133 3.45 -7.03 -1.21
N LEU A 134 3.74 -5.80 -1.63
CA LEU A 134 4.23 -5.47 -2.97
C LEU A 134 5.73 -5.73 -3.12
N LEU A 135 6.43 -5.97 -2.00
CA LEU A 135 7.87 -6.22 -1.99
C LEU A 135 8.24 -7.40 -2.88
N GLN A 136 9.19 -7.18 -3.80
CA GLN A 136 9.80 -8.24 -4.59
C GLN A 136 11.11 -8.70 -3.92
N GLY A 137 11.28 -10.02 -3.83
CA GLY A 137 12.48 -10.61 -3.21
C GLY A 137 12.33 -10.98 -1.73
N PRO A 138 13.43 -11.38 -1.08
CA PRO A 138 13.44 -11.84 0.31
C PRO A 138 13.22 -10.69 1.31
N PHE A 139 12.43 -10.94 2.34
CA PHE A 139 12.17 -9.95 3.40
C PHE A 139 13.44 -9.63 4.20
N GLU A 140 14.25 -10.62 4.51
CA GLU A 140 15.49 -10.44 5.26
C GLU A 140 16.47 -9.49 4.57
N THR A 141 16.59 -9.59 3.24
CA THR A 141 17.43 -8.68 2.45
C THR A 141 16.87 -7.25 2.49
N PHE A 142 15.55 -7.09 2.38
CA PHE A 142 14.91 -5.79 2.48
C PHE A 142 15.05 -5.21 3.89
N PHE A 143 14.88 -6.03 4.93
CA PHE A 143 15.04 -5.59 6.31
C PHE A 143 16.47 -5.11 6.58
N ASP A 144 17.48 -5.82 6.11
CA ASP A 144 18.89 -5.39 6.23
C ASP A 144 19.17 -4.08 5.51
N HIS A 145 18.55 -3.88 4.32
CA HIS A 145 18.64 -2.62 3.61
C HIS A 145 18.01 -1.46 4.41
N ILE A 146 16.82 -1.68 4.99
CA ILE A 146 16.16 -0.66 5.83
C ILE A 146 16.92 -0.42 7.14
N TYR A 147 17.54 -1.45 7.71
CA TYR A 147 18.39 -1.29 8.90
C TYR A 147 19.48 -0.24 8.69
N ASP A 148 20.09 -0.17 7.49
CA ASP A 148 21.09 0.83 7.15
C ASP A 148 20.52 2.25 6.98
N GLN A 149 19.22 2.38 6.64
CA GLN A 149 18.52 3.66 6.56
C GLN A 149 18.11 4.21 7.95
N LEU A 150 18.15 3.38 9.00
CA LEU A 150 17.71 3.75 10.34
C LEU A 150 18.86 4.34 11.17
N LYS A 151 18.53 5.35 11.98
CA LYS A 151 19.34 5.80 13.10
C LYS A 151 19.41 4.72 14.19
N GLU A 152 20.40 4.81 15.07
CA GLU A 152 20.44 3.99 16.28
C GLU A 152 19.17 4.24 17.12
N GLY A 153 18.52 3.15 17.54
CA GLY A 153 17.22 3.20 18.23
C GLY A 153 16.04 3.53 17.34
N GLY A 154 16.22 3.65 16.04
CA GLY A 154 15.14 3.84 15.07
C GLY A 154 14.38 2.55 14.80
N CYS A 155 13.20 2.65 14.14
CA CYS A 155 12.37 1.49 13.85
C CYS A 155 11.84 1.47 12.41
N LEU A 156 11.66 0.23 11.89
CA LEU A 156 10.79 -0.08 10.76
C LEU A 156 9.45 -0.54 11.30
N CYS A 157 8.34 0.04 10.82
CA CYS A 157 7.00 -0.38 11.18
C CYS A 157 6.07 -0.45 9.96
N PHE A 158 5.18 -1.43 9.96
CA PHE A 158 4.22 -1.66 8.88
C PHE A 158 3.02 -2.48 9.36
N ASP A 159 1.92 -2.38 8.63
CA ASP A 159 0.76 -3.22 8.81
C ASP A 159 0.71 -4.35 7.78
N ILE A 160 0.13 -5.48 8.16
CA ILE A 160 -0.14 -6.61 7.29
C ILE A 160 -1.54 -7.17 7.53
N GLU A 161 -2.19 -7.62 6.48
CA GLU A 161 -3.32 -8.56 6.61
C GLU A 161 -2.72 -9.94 6.86
N ASN A 162 -3.14 -10.63 7.92
CA ASN A 162 -2.61 -11.96 8.24
C ASN A 162 -3.26 -13.02 7.34
N LEU A 163 -2.63 -13.31 6.24
CA LEU A 163 -3.05 -14.32 5.24
C LEU A 163 -2.02 -15.45 5.19
N PRO A 164 -2.03 -16.39 6.14
CA PRO A 164 -1.11 -17.51 6.14
C PRO A 164 -1.35 -18.40 4.92
N ARG A 165 -0.30 -19.08 4.46
CA ARG A 165 -0.43 -20.09 3.40
C ARG A 165 -1.36 -21.21 3.86
N GLN A 166 -2.24 -21.63 2.97
CA GLN A 166 -3.11 -22.79 3.19
C GLN A 166 -2.55 -23.99 2.41
N GLU A 167 -2.21 -25.05 3.14
CA GLU A 167 -1.54 -26.23 2.54
C GLU A 167 -2.47 -27.08 1.63
N ASN A 168 -3.79 -26.95 1.82
CA ASN A 168 -4.78 -27.82 1.20
C ASN A 168 -5.56 -27.19 0.03
N GLU A 169 -5.35 -25.90 -0.25
CA GLU A 169 -6.07 -25.21 -1.32
C GLU A 169 -5.08 -24.64 -2.34
N THR A 170 -5.33 -24.92 -3.62
CA THR A 170 -4.44 -24.45 -4.70
C THR A 170 -4.80 -23.07 -5.19
N ILE A 171 -6.08 -22.85 -5.53
CA ILE A 171 -6.61 -21.57 -5.99
C ILE A 171 -8.00 -21.36 -5.39
N VAL A 172 -8.21 -20.22 -4.77
CA VAL A 172 -9.53 -19.77 -4.25
C VAL A 172 -9.89 -18.44 -4.87
N THR A 173 -11.02 -18.39 -5.55
CA THR A 173 -11.57 -17.14 -6.08
C THR A 173 -12.66 -16.66 -5.12
N GLY A 174 -12.50 -15.47 -4.59
CA GLY A 174 -13.47 -14.81 -3.74
C GLY A 174 -14.68 -14.29 -4.52
N ASP A 175 -15.70 -13.85 -3.80
CA ASP A 175 -16.90 -13.26 -4.40
C ASP A 175 -16.59 -11.95 -5.11
N LEU A 176 -17.42 -11.62 -6.11
CA LEU A 176 -17.42 -10.31 -6.73
C LEU A 176 -18.08 -9.31 -5.77
N VAL A 177 -17.31 -8.33 -5.31
CA VAL A 177 -17.76 -7.34 -4.32
C VAL A 177 -18.10 -6.03 -5.02
N PRO A 178 -19.37 -5.57 -5.03
CA PRO A 178 -19.74 -4.25 -5.49
C PRO A 178 -19.55 -3.21 -4.39
N ILE A 179 -18.92 -2.08 -4.74
CA ILE A 179 -18.72 -0.93 -3.86
C ILE A 179 -19.30 0.29 -4.59
N THR A 180 -20.20 1.02 -3.94
CA THR A 180 -20.72 2.29 -4.48
C THR A 180 -20.18 3.43 -3.63
N MET A 181 -19.57 4.41 -4.28
CA MET A 181 -18.96 5.57 -3.62
C MET A 181 -19.33 6.85 -4.35
N ALA A 182 -19.38 7.96 -3.62
CA ALA A 182 -19.47 9.30 -4.19
C ALA A 182 -18.11 10.00 -4.02
N ASP A 183 -17.66 10.73 -5.05
CA ASP A 183 -16.54 11.63 -4.93
C ASP A 183 -16.92 12.94 -4.20
N GLU A 184 -15.97 13.86 -4.07
CA GLU A 184 -16.17 15.16 -3.39
C GLU A 184 -17.22 16.05 -4.06
N ASP A 185 -17.42 15.86 -5.37
CA ASP A 185 -18.43 16.59 -6.16
C ASP A 185 -19.81 15.91 -6.12
N GLY A 186 -19.91 14.76 -5.46
CA GLY A 186 -21.13 13.96 -5.34
C GLY A 186 -21.36 13.02 -6.52
N ASP A 187 -20.38 12.81 -7.39
CA ASP A 187 -20.51 11.91 -8.51
C ASP A 187 -20.31 10.45 -8.11
N LEU A 188 -21.23 9.61 -8.54
CA LEU A 188 -21.23 8.20 -8.20
C LEU A 188 -20.22 7.42 -9.03
N SER A 189 -19.45 6.57 -8.34
CA SER A 189 -18.64 5.50 -8.90
C SER A 189 -19.17 4.15 -8.42
N VAL A 190 -19.33 3.21 -9.33
CA VAL A 190 -19.57 1.80 -9.01
C VAL A 190 -18.27 1.06 -9.29
N ILE A 191 -17.75 0.44 -8.25
CA ILE A 191 -16.49 -0.34 -8.31
C ILE A 191 -16.87 -1.80 -8.09
N LEU A 192 -16.42 -2.67 -8.98
CA LEU A 192 -16.48 -4.11 -8.81
C LEU A 192 -15.09 -4.61 -8.51
N MET A 193 -14.93 -5.42 -7.48
CA MET A 193 -13.65 -5.98 -7.07
C MET A 193 -13.77 -7.49 -6.85
N GLN A 194 -12.77 -8.22 -7.30
CA GLN A 194 -12.64 -9.65 -7.03
C GLN A 194 -11.21 -10.01 -6.73
N ARG A 195 -11.00 -10.87 -5.73
CA ARG A 195 -9.68 -11.41 -5.36
C ARG A 195 -9.59 -12.89 -5.74
N ARG A 196 -8.41 -13.31 -6.19
CA ARG A 196 -8.06 -14.71 -6.41
C ARG A 196 -6.76 -15.02 -5.65
N PHE A 197 -6.79 -16.05 -4.82
CA PHE A 197 -5.65 -16.47 -4.01
C PHE A 197 -5.04 -17.74 -4.62
N ASP A 198 -3.80 -17.65 -5.04
CA ASP A 198 -2.99 -18.79 -5.51
C ASP A 198 -2.00 -19.16 -4.41
N TYR A 199 -2.39 -20.09 -3.56
CA TYR A 199 -1.58 -20.50 -2.40
C TYR A 199 -0.33 -21.27 -2.80
N LEU A 200 -0.32 -21.97 -3.96
CA LEU A 200 0.87 -22.64 -4.46
C LEU A 200 1.96 -21.64 -4.86
N ARG A 201 1.56 -20.55 -5.49
CA ARG A 201 2.48 -19.49 -5.91
C ARG A 201 2.74 -18.46 -4.83
N GLY A 202 1.95 -18.48 -3.77
CA GLY A 202 2.03 -17.48 -2.70
C GLY A 202 1.64 -16.07 -3.17
N VAL A 203 0.65 -15.95 -4.06
CA VAL A 203 0.23 -14.68 -4.66
C VAL A 203 -1.29 -14.53 -4.56
N ALA A 204 -1.74 -13.34 -4.19
CA ALA A 204 -3.11 -12.89 -4.40
C ALA A 204 -3.16 -11.93 -5.59
N GLU A 205 -4.17 -12.10 -6.43
CA GLU A 205 -4.47 -11.26 -7.57
C GLU A 205 -5.78 -10.51 -7.31
N VAL A 206 -5.80 -9.22 -7.65
CA VAL A 206 -6.98 -8.36 -7.48
C VAL A 206 -7.33 -7.76 -8.82
N ASN A 207 -8.55 -7.99 -9.27
CA ASN A 207 -9.11 -7.31 -10.42
C ASN A 207 -10.19 -6.32 -9.97
N MET A 208 -10.22 -5.16 -10.59
CA MET A 208 -11.21 -4.12 -10.33
C MET A 208 -11.71 -3.51 -11.61
N ALA A 209 -13.00 -3.16 -11.60
CA ALA A 209 -13.64 -2.35 -12.63
C ALA A 209 -14.29 -1.13 -11.98
N ARG A 210 -14.05 0.07 -12.52
CA ARG A 210 -14.76 1.28 -12.13
C ARG A 210 -15.65 1.75 -13.26
N MET A 211 -16.88 2.08 -12.92
CA MET A 211 -17.89 2.71 -13.80
C MET A 211 -18.31 4.04 -13.17
N ARG A 212 -18.37 5.10 -13.97
CA ARG A 212 -18.90 6.43 -13.56
C ARG A 212 -20.06 6.80 -14.46
N PRO A 213 -21.29 6.38 -14.13
CA PRO A 213 -22.46 6.61 -14.95
C PRO A 213 -22.68 8.09 -15.26
N GLY A 214 -22.85 8.41 -16.54
CA GLY A 214 -23.05 9.79 -16.98
C GLY A 214 -21.78 10.64 -17.15
N LYS A 215 -20.62 10.19 -16.68
CA LYS A 215 -19.34 10.89 -16.80
C LYS A 215 -18.34 10.18 -17.72
N GLU A 216 -18.15 8.89 -17.54
CA GLU A 216 -17.23 8.08 -18.34
C GLU A 216 -17.99 7.15 -19.26
N ARG A 217 -17.54 7.06 -20.53
CA ARG A 217 -18.13 6.14 -21.51
C ARG A 217 -17.57 4.73 -21.38
N LYS A 218 -16.36 4.62 -20.83
CA LYS A 218 -15.65 3.35 -20.72
C LYS A 218 -15.59 2.88 -19.29
N ILE A 219 -15.54 1.58 -19.14
CA ILE A 219 -15.27 0.89 -17.88
C ILE A 219 -13.75 0.88 -17.70
N LEU A 220 -13.27 1.49 -16.65
CA LEU A 220 -11.86 1.43 -16.28
C LEU A 220 -11.57 0.09 -15.63
N LEU A 221 -10.72 -0.72 -16.25
CA LEU A 221 -10.23 -1.98 -15.68
C LEU A 221 -8.82 -1.85 -15.19
N THR A 222 -8.58 -2.44 -14.02
CA THR A 222 -7.23 -2.52 -13.47
C THR A 222 -7.01 -3.84 -12.74
N ALA A 223 -5.75 -4.25 -12.67
CA ALA A 223 -5.32 -5.43 -11.96
C ALA A 223 -4.05 -5.14 -11.16
N THR A 224 -3.96 -5.74 -9.99
CA THR A 224 -2.74 -5.77 -9.19
C THR A 224 -2.55 -7.15 -8.57
N HIS A 225 -1.37 -7.41 -8.04
CA HIS A 225 -1.09 -8.64 -7.31
C HIS A 225 -0.19 -8.33 -6.12
N TYR A 226 -0.28 -9.17 -5.10
CA TYR A 226 0.54 -9.06 -3.91
C TYR A 226 0.87 -10.44 -3.33
N ARG A 227 1.93 -10.49 -2.51
CA ARG A 227 2.39 -11.74 -1.90
C ARG A 227 1.46 -12.20 -0.79
N LEU A 228 1.26 -13.51 -0.70
CA LEU A 228 0.60 -14.16 0.43
C LEU A 228 1.65 -14.56 1.46
N PHE A 229 1.53 -14.05 2.66
CA PHE A 229 2.33 -14.40 3.82
C PHE A 229 1.60 -14.03 5.10
N GLY A 230 1.99 -14.64 6.20
CA GLY A 230 1.48 -14.36 7.54
C GLY A 230 2.54 -13.75 8.45
N VAL A 231 2.15 -13.55 9.70
CA VAL A 231 3.02 -13.01 10.76
C VAL A 231 4.24 -13.89 10.99
N ASP A 232 4.12 -15.21 10.86
CA ASP A 232 5.23 -16.14 11.10
C ASP A 232 6.32 -16.02 10.04
N ASP A 233 5.95 -15.74 8.77
CA ASP A 233 6.93 -15.46 7.70
C ASP A 233 7.74 -14.19 8.05
N ILE A 234 7.08 -13.15 8.58
CA ILE A 234 7.75 -11.91 9.02
C ILE A 234 8.66 -12.18 10.22
N ARG A 235 8.22 -12.98 11.19
CA ARG A 235 9.06 -13.37 12.34
C ARG A 235 10.31 -14.10 11.91
N GLN A 236 10.18 -15.05 11.02
CA GLN A 236 11.31 -15.80 10.46
C GLN A 236 12.28 -14.89 9.72
N ALA A 237 11.78 -13.99 8.89
CA ALA A 237 12.61 -13.02 8.16
C ALA A 237 13.33 -12.03 9.11
N ALA A 238 12.65 -11.56 10.17
CA ALA A 238 13.26 -10.70 11.16
C ALA A 238 14.40 -11.41 11.91
N GLN A 239 14.22 -12.68 12.28
CA GLN A 239 15.26 -13.50 12.90
C GLN A 239 16.47 -13.72 11.99
N ALA A 240 16.24 -13.80 10.67
CA ALA A 240 17.32 -13.98 9.68
C ALA A 240 18.01 -12.67 9.29
N SER A 241 17.46 -11.52 9.67
CA SER A 241 17.97 -10.18 9.41
C SER A 241 18.75 -9.60 10.60
N ARG A 242 19.37 -8.45 10.40
CA ARG A 242 20.09 -7.68 11.45
C ARG A 242 19.17 -7.18 12.58
N PHE A 243 17.85 -7.14 12.40
CA PHE A 243 16.91 -6.78 13.46
C PHE A 243 16.79 -7.87 14.54
N GLY A 244 16.90 -9.13 14.15
CA GLY A 244 16.85 -10.28 15.07
C GLY A 244 15.46 -10.62 15.60
N GLN A 245 14.53 -9.67 15.68
CA GLN A 245 13.17 -9.87 16.18
C GLN A 245 12.18 -8.85 15.64
N VAL A 246 10.89 -9.17 15.76
CA VAL A 246 9.77 -8.28 15.45
C VAL A 246 8.76 -8.28 16.60
N GLU A 247 8.33 -7.10 16.99
CA GLU A 247 7.17 -6.91 17.87
C GLU A 247 5.90 -6.88 17.01
N THR A 248 4.84 -7.59 17.42
CA THR A 248 3.59 -7.68 16.67
C THR A 248 2.40 -7.33 17.57
N THR A 249 1.48 -6.50 17.06
CA THR A 249 0.24 -6.10 17.74
C THR A 249 -0.93 -6.35 16.81
N GLY A 250 -1.88 -7.20 17.21
CA GLY A 250 -3.11 -7.43 16.45
C GLY A 250 -4.07 -6.25 16.56
N PHE A 251 -4.90 -6.04 15.54
CA PHE A 251 -6.04 -5.13 15.61
C PHE A 251 -7.29 -5.93 16.07
N GLU A 252 -8.05 -5.39 17.02
CA GLU A 252 -9.13 -6.11 17.69
C GLU A 252 -10.25 -6.59 16.73
N ASP A 253 -10.55 -5.81 15.68
CA ASP A 253 -11.67 -6.06 14.76
C ASP A 253 -11.28 -6.48 13.36
N ARG A 254 -9.99 -6.80 13.12
CA ARG A 254 -9.47 -7.06 11.78
C ARG A 254 -8.48 -8.23 11.81
N ASN A 255 -8.43 -8.98 10.71
CA ASN A 255 -7.37 -9.95 10.49
C ASN A 255 -6.06 -9.24 10.04
N GLU A 256 -5.70 -8.18 10.76
CA GLU A 256 -4.53 -7.37 10.49
C GLU A 256 -3.61 -7.35 11.70
N CYS A 257 -2.34 -7.14 11.47
CA CYS A 257 -1.30 -7.05 12.48
C CYS A 257 -0.36 -5.89 12.15
N PHE A 258 -0.02 -5.12 13.18
CA PHE A 258 1.04 -4.14 13.11
C PHE A 258 2.36 -4.76 13.54
N CYS A 259 3.39 -4.60 12.74
CA CYS A 259 4.73 -5.13 12.95
C CYS A 259 5.72 -3.99 13.19
N LYS A 260 6.63 -4.16 14.17
CA LYS A 260 7.68 -3.18 14.46
C LYS A 260 9.02 -3.91 14.69
N LEU A 261 10.06 -3.48 13.97
CA LEU A 261 11.44 -3.94 14.10
C LEU A 261 12.30 -2.75 14.54
N VAL A 262 13.11 -2.91 15.58
CA VAL A 262 13.92 -1.83 16.19
C VAL A 262 15.40 -2.12 15.95
N LYS A 263 16.13 -1.09 15.49
CA LYS A 263 17.58 -1.11 15.30
C LYS A 263 18.34 -1.01 16.62
#